data_8288bbea78093ecf9a94320e8252cf48
#
_entry.id   8288bbea78093ecf9a94320e8252cf48
#
_cell.length_a   1.000
_cell.length_b   1.000
_cell.length_c   1.000
_cell.angle_alpha   90.00
_cell.angle_beta   90.00
_cell.angle_gamma   90.00
#
_symmetry.space_group_name_H-M   'P 1'
#
loop_
_entity.id
_entity.type
_entity.pdbx_description
1 polymer ?
#
loop_
_entity_poly.entity_id
_entity_poly.type
_entity_poly.pdbx_seq_one_letter_code
_entity_poly.pdbx_strand_id
1 'polypeptide(L)'
;MSWRIYTLLFVLGLGIALGIASLQSLPGYLDSDYYFVGGLQLVEGRDFTEPFLWNYLDDPAGLPHPSHTYWLPLSSILAAISMFVTGQHTYAAARLIFILISACIPPLTAYLALDITGRRGLALTSGLLAVFSVYYLPFMPVTDNYGPFMLLGGLIFLLAKKERWWTFLLMGLLAGLMNLARSDGLLWLGLLGLLALWRSIETDQSVKNKIQSFVISGSLIVIGYSLVMAPWYARNISVFGSPMAPGGSRILWLIDYNDTFAFPADQVNMGSWLEAGWGAALKVRLWALRMNVMNAFAAQGGILLFPFILAGYWQLRHDIRARLAGTGWLILLVVMTLVFPLAGARGGFFHAGAALQPFWWALAPLGLNRLVDTLYRRNILTAEHAGTVFQGLLVVISILLTVVIVQVRILQPGWQPEEELYIEVEQFLVEGGATPDEIAIVRNPAGYYIVSGRSTIVMPPGGPDTILALATRYNASYFVLEPGGILEEYQELYEQFEVNPGLEYLGEIEDARIYAIHPAE
;
A
#
# COMPACT_ATOMS: atom_id res chain seq x y z
N MET A 1 21.92 -23.31 5.46
CA MET A 1 21.21 -23.70 4.20
C MET A 1 22.19 -23.45 3.05
N SER A 2 22.18 -24.27 1.99
CA SER A 2 23.10 -24.05 0.87
C SER A 2 22.60 -22.86 0.03
N TRP A 3 23.50 -22.15 -0.64
CA TRP A 3 23.17 -21.04 -1.54
C TRP A 3 22.16 -21.49 -2.63
N ARG A 4 22.25 -22.75 -3.09
CA ARG A 4 21.35 -23.33 -4.09
C ARG A 4 19.86 -23.26 -3.69
N ILE A 5 19.55 -23.41 -2.40
CA ILE A 5 18.16 -23.34 -1.92
C ILE A 5 17.65 -21.90 -1.97
N TYR A 6 18.47 -20.91 -1.64
CA TYR A 6 18.08 -19.51 -1.78
C TYR A 6 17.87 -19.11 -3.23
N THR A 7 18.75 -19.58 -4.14
CA THR A 7 18.58 -19.39 -5.59
C THR A 7 17.29 -20.05 -6.08
N LEU A 8 16.99 -21.27 -5.62
CA LEU A 8 15.74 -21.95 -5.98
C LEU A 8 14.51 -21.18 -5.52
N LEU A 9 14.51 -20.67 -4.29
CA LEU A 9 13.42 -19.84 -3.75
C LEU A 9 13.27 -18.53 -4.55
N PHE A 10 14.39 -17.90 -4.95
CA PHE A 10 14.37 -16.72 -5.81
C PHE A 10 13.77 -17.04 -7.18
N VAL A 11 14.24 -18.09 -7.84
CA VAL A 11 13.76 -18.49 -9.18
C VAL A 11 12.28 -18.89 -9.13
N LEU A 12 11.87 -19.63 -8.11
CA LEU A 12 10.45 -19.99 -7.91
C LEU A 12 9.60 -18.73 -7.66
N GLY A 13 10.06 -17.82 -6.79
CA GLY A 13 9.38 -16.55 -6.55
C GLY A 13 9.28 -15.69 -7.80
N LEU A 14 10.37 -15.65 -8.62
CA LEU A 14 10.38 -14.94 -9.90
C LEU A 14 9.38 -15.55 -10.89
N GLY A 15 9.36 -16.88 -11.01
CA GLY A 15 8.43 -17.58 -11.89
C GLY A 15 6.96 -17.33 -11.51
N ILE A 16 6.65 -17.38 -10.21
CA ILE A 16 5.30 -17.10 -9.71
C ILE A 16 4.93 -15.62 -9.94
N ALA A 17 5.84 -14.67 -9.62
CA ALA A 17 5.59 -13.24 -9.85
C ALA A 17 5.39 -12.91 -11.33
N LEU A 18 6.17 -13.52 -12.24
CA LEU A 18 5.97 -13.40 -13.69
C LEU A 18 4.64 -14.01 -14.14
N GLY A 19 4.27 -15.19 -13.59
CA GLY A 19 2.98 -15.83 -13.87
C GLY A 19 1.80 -14.95 -13.45
N ILE A 20 1.83 -14.34 -12.26
CA ILE A 20 0.81 -13.38 -11.83
C ILE A 20 0.82 -12.15 -12.73
N ALA A 21 2.01 -11.61 -13.01
CA ALA A 21 2.16 -10.44 -13.86
C ALA A 21 1.59 -10.66 -15.29
N SER A 22 1.66 -11.88 -15.84
CA SER A 22 1.08 -12.18 -17.16
C SER A 22 -0.45 -12.16 -17.20
N LEU A 23 -1.10 -12.21 -16.03
CA LEU A 23 -2.56 -12.11 -15.87
C LEU A 23 -3.03 -10.66 -15.59
N GLN A 24 -2.11 -9.71 -15.54
CA GLN A 24 -2.36 -8.31 -15.15
C GLN A 24 -1.76 -7.40 -16.24
N SER A 25 -2.54 -7.09 -17.27
CA SER A 25 -2.11 -6.25 -18.41
C SER A 25 -1.85 -4.78 -18.02
N LEU A 26 -2.63 -4.27 -17.07
CA LEU A 26 -2.60 -2.91 -16.54
C LEU A 26 -2.37 -2.90 -15.02
N PRO A 27 -2.16 -1.73 -14.40
CA PRO A 27 -1.93 -1.63 -12.95
C PRO A 27 -3.10 -2.12 -12.08
N GLY A 28 -4.36 -1.86 -12.48
CA GLY A 28 -5.54 -2.57 -11.99
C GLY A 28 -6.31 -1.91 -10.83
N TYR A 29 -5.79 -0.85 -10.23
CA TYR A 29 -6.48 -0.06 -9.21
C TYR A 29 -5.74 1.26 -8.97
N LEU A 30 -6.45 2.23 -8.40
CA LEU A 30 -6.05 3.63 -8.30
C LEU A 30 -4.62 3.86 -7.77
N ASP A 31 -4.19 3.18 -6.68
CA ASP A 31 -2.83 3.36 -6.11
C ASP A 31 -1.77 2.94 -7.14
N SER A 32 -1.94 1.77 -7.76
CA SER A 32 -1.00 1.24 -8.75
C SER A 32 -1.00 2.05 -10.04
N ASP A 33 -2.17 2.53 -10.49
CA ASP A 33 -2.35 3.43 -11.63
C ASP A 33 -1.58 4.73 -11.38
N TYR A 34 -1.77 5.33 -10.20
CA TYR A 34 -1.12 6.55 -9.77
C TYR A 34 0.42 6.43 -9.81
N TYR A 35 0.96 5.38 -9.21
CA TYR A 35 2.42 5.18 -9.19
C TYR A 35 3.01 4.89 -10.57
N PHE A 36 2.28 4.18 -11.42
CA PHE A 36 2.71 3.98 -12.81
C PHE A 36 2.77 5.29 -13.58
N VAL A 37 1.70 6.10 -13.56
CA VAL A 37 1.69 7.39 -14.25
C VAL A 37 2.71 8.34 -13.66
N GLY A 38 2.86 8.39 -12.33
CA GLY A 38 3.93 9.18 -11.69
C GLY A 38 5.33 8.77 -12.17
N GLY A 39 5.58 7.48 -12.36
CA GLY A 39 6.81 6.97 -12.97
C GLY A 39 6.96 7.38 -14.45
N LEU A 40 5.86 7.36 -15.20
CA LEU A 40 5.82 7.79 -16.60
C LEU A 40 6.15 9.28 -16.74
N GLN A 41 5.55 10.15 -15.89
CA GLN A 41 5.87 11.59 -15.88
C GLN A 41 7.37 11.82 -15.65
N LEU A 42 7.97 11.10 -14.69
CA LEU A 42 9.41 11.23 -14.39
C LEU A 42 10.31 10.83 -15.58
N VAL A 43 10.03 9.71 -16.24
CA VAL A 43 10.87 9.22 -17.34
C VAL A 43 10.70 10.06 -18.62
N GLU A 44 9.57 10.73 -18.77
CA GLU A 44 9.28 11.67 -19.85
C GLU A 44 9.79 13.10 -19.57
N GLY A 45 10.42 13.34 -18.43
CA GLY A 45 11.01 14.62 -18.06
C GLY A 45 10.00 15.68 -17.62
N ARG A 46 8.82 15.27 -17.18
CA ARG A 46 7.76 16.16 -16.66
C ARG A 46 7.81 16.36 -15.15
N ASP A 47 8.91 15.96 -14.52
CA ASP A 47 9.14 16.04 -13.07
C ASP A 47 8.06 15.33 -12.23
N PHE A 48 7.92 15.73 -10.96
CA PHE A 48 6.88 15.24 -10.06
C PHE A 48 5.57 16.00 -10.28
N THR A 49 4.94 15.75 -11.43
CA THR A 49 3.62 16.29 -11.80
C THR A 49 2.61 15.16 -12.04
N GLU A 50 1.33 15.49 -12.00
CA GLU A 50 0.24 14.58 -12.36
C GLU A 50 -0.72 15.26 -13.33
N PRO A 51 -1.12 14.55 -14.42
CA PRO A 51 -2.04 15.07 -15.43
C PRO A 51 -3.52 14.87 -15.05
N PHE A 52 -3.81 14.42 -13.84
CA PHE A 52 -5.15 14.18 -13.32
C PHE A 52 -5.22 14.59 -11.83
N LEU A 53 -6.45 14.76 -11.30
CA LEU A 53 -6.68 14.96 -9.87
C LEU A 53 -7.50 13.78 -9.33
N TRP A 54 -6.96 13.03 -8.40
CA TRP A 54 -7.66 11.92 -7.76
C TRP A 54 -8.22 12.29 -6.37
N ASN A 55 -7.90 13.47 -5.85
CA ASN A 55 -8.46 14.08 -4.64
C ASN A 55 -8.27 15.59 -4.69
N TYR A 56 -8.96 16.31 -3.81
CA TYR A 56 -8.89 17.77 -3.72
C TYR A 56 -8.31 18.26 -2.39
N LEU A 57 -7.78 17.38 -1.53
CA LEU A 57 -7.38 17.69 -0.14
C LEU A 57 -6.30 18.77 -0.01
N ASP A 58 -5.48 18.98 -1.02
CA ASP A 58 -4.45 20.02 -1.05
C ASP A 58 -4.89 21.28 -1.83
N ASP A 59 -6.18 21.34 -2.23
CA ASP A 59 -6.78 22.45 -2.97
C ASP A 59 -6.03 22.77 -4.27
N PRO A 60 -5.94 21.82 -5.23
CA PRO A 60 -5.18 21.99 -6.46
C PRO A 60 -5.63 23.22 -7.26
N ALA A 61 -4.67 23.96 -7.81
CA ALA A 61 -4.99 25.15 -8.62
C ALA A 61 -5.45 24.82 -10.06
N GLY A 62 -5.07 23.64 -10.58
CA GLY A 62 -5.37 23.19 -11.95
C GLY A 62 -4.51 22.00 -12.36
N LEU A 63 -4.54 21.63 -13.64
CA LEU A 63 -3.75 20.60 -14.27
C LEU A 63 -2.71 21.18 -15.25
N PRO A 64 -1.49 20.61 -15.37
CA PRO A 64 -0.97 19.54 -14.51
C PRO A 64 -0.70 20.03 -13.07
N HIS A 65 -0.87 19.15 -12.09
CA HIS A 65 -0.69 19.45 -10.67
C HIS A 65 0.65 18.88 -10.17
N PRO A 66 1.32 19.52 -9.16
CA PRO A 66 2.46 18.90 -8.48
C PRO A 66 2.04 17.60 -7.78
N SER A 67 2.65 16.48 -8.18
CA SER A 67 2.25 15.15 -7.70
C SER A 67 2.76 14.81 -6.30
N HIS A 68 2.27 13.70 -5.77
CA HIS A 68 2.68 13.10 -4.50
C HIS A 68 2.36 13.98 -3.27
N THR A 69 1.17 14.58 -3.29
CA THR A 69 0.63 15.38 -2.18
C THR A 69 -0.05 14.52 -1.11
N TYR A 70 -0.36 13.27 -1.43
CA TYR A 70 -0.98 12.30 -0.54
C TYR A 70 -0.12 11.01 -0.43
N TRP A 71 0.13 10.34 -1.55
CA TRP A 71 1.03 9.19 -1.64
C TRP A 71 2.46 9.63 -1.91
N LEU A 72 3.44 8.99 -1.27
CA LEU A 72 4.84 9.35 -1.41
C LEU A 72 5.50 8.67 -2.62
N PRO A 73 6.64 9.19 -3.14
CA PRO A 73 7.07 8.94 -4.51
C PRO A 73 7.88 7.67 -4.75
N LEU A 74 8.24 6.85 -3.74
CA LEU A 74 9.19 5.75 -3.94
C LEU A 74 8.75 4.78 -5.03
N SER A 75 7.48 4.39 -5.08
CA SER A 75 7.00 3.45 -6.11
C SER A 75 7.04 4.07 -7.50
N SER A 76 6.71 5.35 -7.68
CA SER A 76 6.87 6.05 -8.95
C SER A 76 8.34 6.17 -9.37
N ILE A 77 9.24 6.43 -8.43
CA ILE A 77 10.69 6.47 -8.68
C ILE A 77 11.19 5.08 -9.13
N LEU A 78 10.76 4.01 -8.47
CA LEU A 78 11.12 2.64 -8.86
C LEU A 78 10.58 2.30 -10.26
N ALA A 79 9.33 2.65 -10.56
CA ALA A 79 8.74 2.48 -11.89
C ALA A 79 9.53 3.25 -12.96
N ALA A 80 9.88 4.51 -12.69
CA ALA A 80 10.70 5.32 -13.58
C ALA A 80 12.10 4.72 -13.81
N ILE A 81 12.78 4.26 -12.76
CA ILE A 81 14.09 3.57 -12.88
C ILE A 81 13.96 2.34 -13.79
N SER A 82 12.90 1.54 -13.61
CA SER A 82 12.67 0.34 -14.40
C SER A 82 12.44 0.66 -15.89
N MET A 83 11.63 1.69 -16.18
CA MET A 83 11.39 2.17 -17.53
C MET A 83 12.65 2.79 -18.16
N PHE A 84 13.40 3.57 -17.40
CA PHE A 84 14.66 4.16 -17.86
C PHE A 84 15.69 3.08 -18.25
N VAL A 85 15.87 2.05 -17.41
CA VAL A 85 16.82 0.96 -17.67
C VAL A 85 16.43 0.12 -18.88
N THR A 86 15.13 -0.08 -19.10
CA THR A 86 14.63 -0.86 -20.25
C THR A 86 14.52 -0.04 -21.54
N GLY A 87 14.53 1.29 -21.44
CA GLY A 87 14.25 2.20 -22.56
C GLY A 87 12.81 2.11 -23.09
N GLN A 88 11.87 1.58 -22.29
CA GLN A 88 10.46 1.39 -22.69
C GLN A 88 9.54 2.07 -21.67
N HIS A 89 8.65 2.94 -22.16
CA HIS A 89 7.68 3.67 -21.35
C HIS A 89 6.33 2.92 -21.33
N THR A 90 6.35 1.70 -20.79
CA THR A 90 5.18 0.81 -20.73
C THR A 90 4.99 0.29 -19.31
N TYR A 91 3.77 -0.11 -18.98
CA TYR A 91 3.49 -0.73 -17.68
C TYR A 91 4.30 -2.01 -17.46
N ALA A 92 4.45 -2.83 -18.50
CA ALA A 92 5.27 -4.04 -18.44
C ALA A 92 6.73 -3.73 -18.04
N ALA A 93 7.31 -2.65 -18.57
CA ALA A 93 8.65 -2.19 -18.21
C ALA A 93 8.69 -1.59 -16.79
N ALA A 94 7.70 -0.77 -16.43
CA ALA A 94 7.62 -0.12 -15.11
C ALA A 94 7.63 -1.12 -13.96
N ARG A 95 6.91 -2.24 -14.08
CA ARG A 95 6.75 -3.23 -12.99
C ARG A 95 7.88 -4.25 -12.87
N LEU A 96 8.87 -4.31 -13.78
CA LEU A 96 9.96 -5.31 -13.71
C LEU A 96 10.73 -5.24 -12.39
N ILE A 97 11.00 -4.05 -11.87
CA ILE A 97 11.68 -3.89 -10.58
C ILE A 97 10.84 -4.44 -9.42
N PHE A 98 9.51 -4.31 -9.46
CA PHE A 98 8.60 -4.85 -8.44
C PHE A 98 8.55 -6.39 -8.51
N ILE A 99 8.58 -6.97 -9.71
CA ILE A 99 8.72 -8.42 -9.91
C ILE A 99 10.03 -8.93 -9.31
N LEU A 100 11.15 -8.23 -9.53
CA LEU A 100 12.45 -8.59 -8.96
C LEU A 100 12.46 -8.45 -7.44
N ILE A 101 11.88 -7.38 -6.91
CA ILE A 101 11.71 -7.18 -5.45
C ILE A 101 10.89 -8.33 -4.87
N SER A 102 9.78 -8.69 -5.50
CA SER A 102 8.92 -9.82 -5.08
C SER A 102 9.70 -11.14 -5.05
N ALA A 103 10.55 -11.39 -6.04
CA ALA A 103 11.40 -12.57 -6.10
C ALA A 103 12.47 -12.62 -5.00
N CYS A 104 12.88 -11.46 -4.45
CA CYS A 104 13.85 -11.39 -3.34
C CYS A 104 13.24 -11.70 -1.97
N ILE A 105 11.92 -11.59 -1.79
CA ILE A 105 11.24 -11.76 -0.50
C ILE A 105 11.31 -13.22 0.01
N PRO A 106 11.07 -14.27 -0.79
CA PRO A 106 11.17 -15.64 -0.33
C PRO A 106 12.56 -16.04 0.22
N PRO A 107 13.69 -15.80 -0.47
CA PRO A 107 15.01 -16.10 0.08
C PRO A 107 15.34 -15.24 1.31
N LEU A 108 14.91 -13.97 1.36
CA LEU A 108 15.05 -13.10 2.53
C LEU A 108 14.32 -13.68 3.74
N THR A 109 13.07 -14.10 3.56
CA THR A 109 12.23 -14.73 4.60
C THR A 109 12.85 -16.03 5.09
N ALA A 110 13.33 -16.88 4.18
CA ALA A 110 14.02 -18.13 4.54
C ALA A 110 15.30 -17.87 5.32
N TYR A 111 16.07 -16.85 4.93
CA TYR A 111 17.28 -16.46 5.66
C TYR A 111 16.96 -15.93 7.05
N LEU A 112 15.95 -15.08 7.18
CA LEU A 112 15.47 -14.57 8.46
C LEU A 112 15.01 -15.71 9.38
N ALA A 113 14.23 -16.67 8.86
CA ALA A 113 13.76 -17.83 9.61
C ALA A 113 14.94 -18.75 10.04
N LEU A 114 15.96 -18.92 9.19
CA LEU A 114 17.16 -19.66 9.54
C LEU A 114 17.96 -18.97 10.66
N ASP A 115 18.12 -17.66 10.58
CA ASP A 115 18.84 -16.85 11.59
C ASP A 115 18.10 -16.89 12.96
N ILE A 116 16.77 -16.97 12.94
CA ILE A 116 15.94 -17.06 14.14
C ILE A 116 15.99 -18.47 14.76
N THR A 117 15.83 -19.50 13.92
CA THR A 117 15.53 -20.85 14.40
C THR A 117 16.72 -21.82 14.37
N GLY A 118 17.75 -21.53 13.54
CA GLY A 118 18.83 -22.45 13.23
C GLY A 118 18.40 -23.68 12.41
N ARG A 119 17.11 -23.84 12.07
CA ARG A 119 16.51 -25.07 11.51
C ARG A 119 16.20 -24.90 10.01
N ARG A 120 16.93 -25.67 9.16
CA ARG A 120 16.80 -25.59 7.69
C ARG A 120 15.39 -25.91 7.18
N GLY A 121 14.69 -26.88 7.78
CA GLY A 121 13.32 -27.24 7.39
C GLY A 121 12.34 -26.09 7.60
N LEU A 122 12.36 -25.45 8.78
CA LEU A 122 11.51 -24.29 9.08
C LEU A 122 11.82 -23.11 8.14
N ALA A 123 13.12 -22.88 7.87
CA ALA A 123 13.54 -21.83 6.93
C ALA A 123 13.00 -22.06 5.50
N LEU A 124 13.05 -23.30 5.03
CA LEU A 124 12.48 -23.65 3.70
C LEU A 124 10.96 -23.42 3.69
N THR A 125 10.24 -23.93 4.71
CA THR A 125 8.79 -23.70 4.81
C THR A 125 8.47 -22.19 4.81
N SER A 126 9.20 -21.39 5.59
CA SER A 126 9.01 -19.92 5.64
C SER A 126 9.21 -19.27 4.27
N GLY A 127 10.26 -19.66 3.52
CA GLY A 127 10.48 -19.19 2.17
C GLY A 127 9.36 -19.58 1.21
N LEU A 128 8.83 -20.81 1.32
CA LEU A 128 7.69 -21.25 0.51
C LEU A 128 6.38 -20.53 0.86
N LEU A 129 6.15 -20.19 2.14
CA LEU A 129 5.02 -19.35 2.54
C LEU A 129 5.12 -17.94 1.95
N ALA A 130 6.33 -17.42 1.79
CA ALA A 130 6.54 -16.13 1.13
C ALA A 130 6.37 -16.20 -0.40
N VAL A 131 6.68 -17.35 -1.04
CA VAL A 131 6.35 -17.58 -2.47
C VAL A 131 4.83 -17.60 -2.67
N PHE A 132 4.12 -18.36 -1.84
CA PHE A 132 2.66 -18.51 -1.89
C PHE A 132 2.03 -17.63 -0.81
N SER A 133 2.16 -16.32 -0.97
CA SER A 133 1.85 -15.30 0.04
C SER A 133 0.35 -15.00 0.17
N VAL A 134 -0.51 -15.89 -0.29
CA VAL A 134 -1.97 -15.84 -0.19
C VAL A 134 -2.50 -14.50 -0.68
N TYR A 135 -2.96 -13.65 0.24
CA TYR A 135 -3.63 -12.39 -0.08
C TYR A 135 -2.71 -11.34 -0.69
N TYR A 136 -1.41 -11.38 -0.39
CA TYR A 136 -0.46 -10.39 -0.88
C TYR A 136 0.03 -10.64 -2.31
N LEU A 137 -0.04 -11.89 -2.79
CA LEU A 137 0.57 -12.26 -4.07
C LEU A 137 0.10 -11.43 -5.27
N PRO A 138 -1.21 -11.12 -5.44
CA PRO A 138 -1.68 -10.29 -6.55
C PRO A 138 -1.08 -8.87 -6.57
N PHE A 139 -0.74 -8.34 -5.40
CA PHE A 139 -0.31 -6.95 -5.21
C PHE A 139 1.22 -6.77 -5.17
N MET A 140 1.99 -7.85 -5.14
CA MET A 140 3.45 -7.75 -5.06
C MET A 140 4.13 -7.37 -6.39
N PRO A 141 3.71 -7.88 -7.57
CA PRO A 141 4.37 -7.60 -8.84
C PRO A 141 3.82 -6.37 -9.59
N VAL A 142 2.97 -5.56 -8.96
CA VAL A 142 2.41 -4.33 -9.54
C VAL A 142 3.16 -3.09 -9.04
N THR A 143 2.93 -1.96 -9.65
CA THR A 143 3.55 -0.67 -9.30
C THR A 143 2.99 -0.09 -7.99
N ASP A 144 3.18 -0.80 -6.87
CA ASP A 144 2.69 -0.42 -5.56
C ASP A 144 3.72 -0.72 -4.45
N ASN A 145 3.42 -0.33 -3.22
CA ASN A 145 4.33 -0.36 -2.08
C ASN A 145 4.47 -1.73 -1.39
N TYR A 146 3.64 -2.73 -1.67
CA TYR A 146 3.64 -4.02 -0.93
C TYR A 146 4.99 -4.73 -0.96
N GLY A 147 5.52 -4.98 -2.16
CA GLY A 147 6.82 -5.61 -2.34
C GLY A 147 7.96 -4.81 -1.71
N PRO A 148 8.12 -3.52 -2.02
CA PRO A 148 9.10 -2.63 -1.38
C PRO A 148 9.02 -2.63 0.14
N PHE A 149 7.84 -2.51 0.73
CA PHE A 149 7.66 -2.54 2.20
C PHE A 149 8.08 -3.87 2.82
N MET A 150 7.73 -5.01 2.21
CA MET A 150 8.15 -6.33 2.68
C MET A 150 9.67 -6.47 2.65
N LEU A 151 10.31 -6.05 1.56
CA LEU A 151 11.76 -6.10 1.43
C LEU A 151 12.44 -5.25 2.50
N LEU A 152 12.04 -3.99 2.65
CA LEU A 152 12.62 -3.04 3.60
C LEU A 152 12.41 -3.50 5.05
N GLY A 153 11.20 -3.93 5.41
CA GLY A 153 10.89 -4.46 6.73
C GLY A 153 11.68 -5.73 7.06
N GLY A 154 11.76 -6.68 6.11
CA GLY A 154 12.58 -7.88 6.26
C GLY A 154 14.06 -7.58 6.50
N LEU A 155 14.62 -6.60 5.77
CA LEU A 155 16.01 -6.13 5.97
C LEU A 155 16.20 -5.50 7.35
N ILE A 156 15.26 -4.68 7.83
CA ILE A 156 15.30 -4.12 9.19
C ILE A 156 15.35 -5.25 10.23
N PHE A 157 14.52 -6.30 10.11
CA PHE A 157 14.55 -7.44 11.03
C PHE A 157 15.87 -8.20 11.01
N LEU A 158 16.53 -8.31 9.86
CA LEU A 158 17.86 -8.92 9.79
C LEU A 158 18.93 -8.04 10.48
N LEU A 159 18.85 -6.72 10.33
CA LEU A 159 19.77 -5.78 10.95
C LEU A 159 19.50 -5.60 12.45
N ALA A 160 18.23 -5.73 12.88
CA ALA A 160 17.81 -5.47 14.24
C ALA A 160 18.55 -6.31 15.31
N LYS A 161 19.17 -7.42 14.98
CA LYS A 161 20.00 -8.22 15.90
C LYS A 161 21.51 -7.87 15.82
N LYS A 162 21.96 -7.13 14.82
CA LYS A 162 23.38 -6.79 14.62
C LYS A 162 23.78 -5.62 15.52
N GLU A 163 24.94 -5.70 16.17
CA GLU A 163 25.38 -4.70 17.16
C GLU A 163 26.43 -3.70 16.60
N ARG A 164 26.69 -3.75 15.29
CA ARG A 164 27.67 -2.87 14.65
C ARG A 164 27.09 -1.48 14.45
N TRP A 165 27.87 -0.42 14.68
CA TRP A 165 27.44 0.97 14.57
C TRP A 165 26.83 1.32 13.21
N TRP A 166 27.40 0.81 12.10
CA TRP A 166 26.90 1.07 10.75
C TRP A 166 25.49 0.47 10.49
N THR A 167 25.06 -0.54 11.29
CA THR A 167 23.71 -1.10 11.13
C THR A 167 22.63 -0.11 11.52
N PHE A 168 22.91 0.80 12.46
CA PHE A 168 21.96 1.86 12.82
C PHE A 168 21.81 2.88 11.70
N LEU A 169 22.91 3.24 11.02
CA LEU A 169 22.87 4.10 9.84
C LEU A 169 22.07 3.44 8.71
N LEU A 170 22.33 2.16 8.41
CA LEU A 170 21.55 1.42 7.40
C LEU A 170 20.07 1.30 7.77
N MET A 171 19.73 1.02 9.02
CA MET A 171 18.33 0.99 9.46
C MET A 171 17.67 2.36 9.30
N GLY A 172 18.41 3.45 9.55
CA GLY A 172 17.94 4.80 9.27
C GLY A 172 17.65 5.04 7.78
N LEU A 173 18.55 4.62 6.89
CA LEU A 173 18.33 4.67 5.43
C LEU A 173 17.07 3.87 5.03
N LEU A 174 16.91 2.65 5.56
CA LEU A 174 15.73 1.81 5.29
C LEU A 174 14.45 2.48 5.80
N ALA A 175 14.46 3.08 7.00
CA ALA A 175 13.31 3.83 7.53
C ALA A 175 12.99 5.06 6.67
N GLY A 176 14.02 5.74 6.14
CA GLY A 176 13.84 6.82 5.17
C GLY A 176 13.18 6.35 3.88
N LEU A 177 13.62 5.21 3.32
CA LEU A 177 12.98 4.60 2.14
C LEU A 177 11.54 4.15 2.44
N MET A 178 11.28 3.61 3.63
CA MET A 178 9.92 3.27 4.04
C MET A 178 9.03 4.51 4.13
N ASN A 179 9.55 5.62 4.67
CA ASN A 179 8.77 6.86 4.68
C ASN A 179 8.63 7.45 3.27
N LEU A 180 9.65 7.35 2.41
CA LEU A 180 9.55 7.77 1.01
C LEU A 180 8.54 6.92 0.20
N ALA A 181 8.27 5.68 0.65
CA ALA A 181 7.24 4.82 0.08
C ALA A 181 5.84 5.20 0.59
N ARG A 182 5.69 5.46 1.91
CA ARG A 182 4.41 5.69 2.56
C ARG A 182 4.56 6.59 3.78
N SER A 183 3.57 7.43 4.04
CA SER A 183 3.57 8.35 5.20
C SER A 183 3.68 7.61 6.55
N ASP A 184 3.07 6.44 6.68
CA ASP A 184 3.17 5.58 7.86
C ASP A 184 4.57 4.96 8.05
N GLY A 185 5.42 4.99 7.04
CA GLY A 185 6.84 4.66 7.14
C GLY A 185 7.60 5.49 8.18
N LEU A 186 7.11 6.70 8.50
CA LEU A 186 7.65 7.52 9.59
C LEU A 186 7.59 6.81 10.95
N LEU A 187 6.62 5.94 11.18
CA LEU A 187 6.53 5.17 12.42
C LEU A 187 7.75 4.27 12.64
N TRP A 188 8.40 3.82 11.57
CA TRP A 188 9.62 3.01 11.67
C TRP A 188 10.80 3.80 12.22
N LEU A 189 10.88 5.12 11.97
CA LEU A 189 11.90 5.96 12.61
C LEU A 189 11.75 5.93 14.14
N GLY A 190 10.52 6.07 14.64
CA GLY A 190 10.21 5.96 16.07
C GLY A 190 10.49 4.56 16.65
N LEU A 191 10.12 3.51 15.90
CA LEU A 191 10.39 2.11 16.28
C LEU A 191 11.89 1.81 16.37
N LEU A 192 12.69 2.33 15.47
CA LEU A 192 14.14 2.19 15.52
C LEU A 192 14.77 2.99 16.66
N GLY A 193 14.19 4.14 17.01
CA GLY A 193 14.53 4.87 18.24
C GLY A 193 14.29 4.03 19.49
N LEU A 194 13.15 3.34 19.57
CA LEU A 194 12.85 2.38 20.65
C LEU A 194 13.82 1.20 20.65
N LEU A 195 14.17 0.67 19.48
CA LEU A 195 15.18 -0.40 19.37
C LEU A 195 16.54 0.06 19.91
N ALA A 196 16.99 1.27 19.57
CA ALA A 196 18.22 1.84 20.10
C ALA A 196 18.17 2.01 21.62
N LEU A 197 17.03 2.45 22.16
CA LEU A 197 16.80 2.59 23.60
C LEU A 197 16.83 1.22 24.32
N TRP A 198 16.10 0.21 23.82
CA TRP A 198 16.12 -1.13 24.43
C TRP A 198 17.52 -1.71 24.48
N ARG A 199 18.28 -1.61 23.40
CA ARG A 199 19.67 -2.09 23.34
C ARG A 199 20.57 -1.38 24.34
N SER A 200 20.41 -0.05 24.47
CA SER A 200 21.22 0.73 25.41
C SER A 200 20.93 0.35 26.88
N ILE A 201 19.67 0.04 27.21
CA ILE A 201 19.26 -0.33 28.58
C ILE A 201 19.72 -1.74 28.94
N GLU A 202 19.68 -2.69 28.00
CA GLU A 202 19.99 -4.10 28.24
C GLU A 202 21.50 -4.39 28.43
N THR A 203 22.39 -3.43 28.17
CA THR A 203 23.82 -3.59 28.43
C THR A 203 24.14 -3.43 29.91
N ASP A 204 25.10 -4.21 30.44
CA ASP A 204 25.64 -4.08 31.81
C ASP A 204 26.68 -2.94 31.93
N GLN A 205 26.41 -1.81 31.32
CA GLN A 205 27.29 -0.66 31.33
C GLN A 205 26.85 0.43 32.32
N SER A 206 27.72 1.37 32.63
CA SER A 206 27.37 2.56 33.41
C SER A 206 26.26 3.37 32.73
N VAL A 207 25.46 4.10 33.49
CA VAL A 207 24.37 4.98 32.98
C VAL A 207 24.90 5.95 31.92
N LYS A 208 26.08 6.52 32.13
CA LYS A 208 26.75 7.41 31.17
C LYS A 208 26.97 6.72 29.81
N ASN A 209 27.48 5.49 29.81
CA ASN A 209 27.73 4.71 28.58
C ASN A 209 26.43 4.29 27.90
N LYS A 210 25.36 3.97 28.65
CA LYS A 210 24.03 3.70 28.11
C LYS A 210 23.46 4.89 27.36
N ILE A 211 23.53 6.07 27.98
CA ILE A 211 23.10 7.32 27.35
C ILE A 211 23.93 7.61 26.09
N GLN A 212 25.25 7.49 26.18
CA GLN A 212 26.13 7.69 25.02
C GLN A 212 25.82 6.72 23.87
N SER A 213 25.62 5.44 24.16
CA SER A 213 25.24 4.42 23.17
C SER A 213 23.90 4.76 22.49
N PHE A 214 22.89 5.15 23.29
CA PHE A 214 21.59 5.57 22.77
C PHE A 214 21.70 6.80 21.86
N VAL A 215 22.43 7.84 22.29
CA VAL A 215 22.60 9.06 21.51
C VAL A 215 23.33 8.78 20.20
N ILE A 216 24.41 8.00 20.20
CA ILE A 216 25.16 7.65 18.99
C ILE A 216 24.27 6.85 18.03
N SER A 217 23.61 5.79 18.53
CA SER A 217 22.74 4.95 17.70
C SER A 217 21.56 5.73 17.13
N GLY A 218 20.91 6.54 17.97
CA GLY A 218 19.81 7.43 17.56
C GLY A 218 20.25 8.45 16.52
N SER A 219 21.40 9.10 16.71
CA SER A 219 21.96 10.05 15.73
C SER A 219 22.24 9.38 14.38
N LEU A 220 22.81 8.18 14.38
CA LEU A 220 23.06 7.42 13.14
C LEU A 220 21.75 7.06 12.40
N ILE A 221 20.70 6.66 13.14
CA ILE A 221 19.38 6.40 12.56
C ILE A 221 18.82 7.67 11.93
N VAL A 222 18.85 8.81 12.66
CA VAL A 222 18.35 10.09 12.14
C VAL A 222 19.15 10.56 10.93
N ILE A 223 20.47 10.44 10.94
CA ILE A 223 21.33 10.79 9.79
C ILE A 223 20.93 9.92 8.57
N GLY A 224 20.86 8.59 8.73
CA GLY A 224 20.47 7.69 7.65
C GLY A 224 19.09 8.03 7.08
N TYR A 225 18.10 8.27 7.95
CA TYR A 225 16.77 8.70 7.55
C TYR A 225 16.79 10.03 6.78
N SER A 226 17.50 11.02 7.30
CA SER A 226 17.59 12.35 6.69
C SER A 226 18.29 12.34 5.33
N LEU A 227 19.29 11.48 5.12
CA LEU A 227 19.94 11.33 3.82
C LEU A 227 18.95 10.93 2.71
N VAL A 228 17.90 10.16 3.04
CA VAL A 228 16.87 9.76 2.08
C VAL A 228 15.76 10.82 1.98
N MET A 229 15.29 11.35 3.11
CA MET A 229 14.10 12.20 3.14
C MET A 229 14.40 13.69 2.90
N ALA A 230 15.62 14.17 3.15
CA ALA A 230 15.94 15.59 2.99
C ALA A 230 15.70 16.12 1.55
N PRO A 231 16.06 15.42 0.46
CA PRO A 231 15.75 15.87 -0.89
C PRO A 231 14.24 16.03 -1.12
N TRP A 232 13.43 15.10 -0.58
CA TRP A 232 11.97 15.16 -0.69
C TRP A 232 11.38 16.31 0.11
N TYR A 233 11.84 16.53 1.32
CA TYR A 233 11.42 17.69 2.13
C TYR A 233 11.84 19.01 1.49
N ALA A 234 13.03 19.09 0.90
CA ALA A 234 13.49 20.28 0.18
C ALA A 234 12.59 20.59 -1.04
N ARG A 235 12.22 19.56 -1.82
CA ARG A 235 11.23 19.70 -2.91
C ARG A 235 9.89 20.22 -2.39
N ASN A 236 9.36 19.63 -1.33
CA ASN A 236 8.08 20.05 -0.79
C ASN A 236 8.10 21.50 -0.26
N ILE A 237 9.19 21.91 0.38
CA ILE A 237 9.37 23.30 0.80
C ILE A 237 9.38 24.23 -0.42
N SER A 238 10.04 23.85 -1.51
CA SER A 238 10.11 24.69 -2.72
C SER A 238 8.76 24.80 -3.44
N VAL A 239 7.95 23.73 -3.41
CA VAL A 239 6.67 23.67 -4.14
C VAL A 239 5.50 24.16 -3.30
N PHE A 240 5.44 23.76 -2.01
CA PHE A 240 4.29 24.00 -1.13
C PHE A 240 4.60 24.95 0.04
N GLY A 241 5.84 25.40 0.20
CA GLY A 241 6.25 26.20 1.37
C GLY A 241 6.31 25.43 2.68
N SER A 242 6.14 24.10 2.66
CA SER A 242 6.08 23.20 3.81
C SER A 242 6.83 21.90 3.52
N PRO A 243 7.51 21.28 4.51
CA PRO A 243 8.15 19.97 4.30
C PRO A 243 7.14 18.84 4.05
N MET A 244 5.89 19.00 4.50
CA MET A 244 4.79 18.06 4.26
C MET A 244 3.81 18.65 3.24
N ALA A 245 3.28 17.80 2.38
CA ALA A 245 2.27 18.22 1.42
C ALA A 245 0.98 18.67 2.14
N PRO A 246 0.30 19.71 1.65
CA PRO A 246 -0.79 20.37 2.38
C PRO A 246 -2.01 19.48 2.62
N GLY A 247 -2.34 18.58 1.71
CA GLY A 247 -3.49 17.66 1.84
C GLY A 247 -3.40 16.66 3.00
N GLY A 248 -2.17 16.33 3.44
CA GLY A 248 -1.95 15.31 4.48
C GLY A 248 -2.57 15.65 5.85
N SER A 249 -2.73 16.92 6.20
CA SER A 249 -3.34 17.34 7.46
C SER A 249 -4.88 17.18 7.47
N ARG A 250 -5.53 17.28 6.31
CA ARG A 250 -6.99 17.15 6.20
C ARG A 250 -7.50 15.74 6.40
N ILE A 251 -6.66 14.72 6.13
CA ILE A 251 -7.00 13.31 6.37
C ILE A 251 -7.41 13.02 7.82
N LEU A 252 -6.93 13.83 8.78
CA LEU A 252 -7.30 13.71 10.20
C LEU A 252 -8.77 14.05 10.47
N TRP A 253 -9.40 14.83 9.60
CA TRP A 253 -10.72 15.41 9.78
C TRP A 253 -11.81 14.76 8.95
N LEU A 254 -11.49 13.65 8.25
CA LEU A 254 -12.48 12.88 7.50
C LEU A 254 -13.52 12.28 8.43
N ILE A 255 -14.80 12.39 8.05
CA ILE A 255 -15.96 11.83 8.73
C ILE A 255 -16.45 10.60 7.98
N ASP A 256 -16.43 10.67 6.64
CA ASP A 256 -16.67 9.56 5.72
C ASP A 256 -15.47 9.36 4.79
N TYR A 257 -15.37 8.19 4.16
CA TYR A 257 -14.27 7.92 3.23
C TYR A 257 -14.36 8.80 1.98
N ASN A 258 -15.57 9.11 1.53
CA ASN A 258 -15.80 9.94 0.35
C ASN A 258 -15.36 11.40 0.56
N ASP A 259 -15.21 11.85 1.82
CA ASP A 259 -14.64 13.17 2.12
C ASP A 259 -13.21 13.32 1.59
N THR A 260 -12.52 12.21 1.27
CA THR A 260 -11.23 12.24 0.56
C THR A 260 -11.33 12.94 -0.79
N PHE A 261 -12.49 12.89 -1.41
CA PHE A 261 -12.81 13.48 -2.71
C PHE A 261 -13.64 14.77 -2.60
N ALA A 262 -13.86 15.28 -1.38
CA ALA A 262 -14.72 16.44 -1.14
C ALA A 262 -14.20 17.70 -1.85
N PHE A 263 -15.11 18.42 -2.48
CA PHE A 263 -14.86 19.70 -3.12
C PHE A 263 -15.94 20.73 -2.69
N PRO A 264 -15.52 21.95 -2.31
CA PRO A 264 -14.14 22.39 -2.11
C PRO A 264 -13.49 21.74 -0.86
N ALA A 265 -12.15 21.68 -0.87
CA ALA A 265 -11.36 20.97 0.15
C ALA A 265 -11.49 21.55 1.58
N ASP A 266 -11.89 22.81 1.72
CA ASP A 266 -12.05 23.50 3.00
C ASP A 266 -13.24 22.98 3.83
N GLN A 267 -14.16 22.22 3.22
CA GLN A 267 -15.21 21.49 3.94
C GLN A 267 -14.64 20.44 4.89
N VAL A 268 -13.45 19.90 4.58
CA VAL A 268 -12.77 18.89 5.41
C VAL A 268 -11.85 19.60 6.40
N ASN A 269 -12.35 19.88 7.60
CA ASN A 269 -11.63 20.59 8.63
C ASN A 269 -12.03 20.13 10.05
N MET A 270 -11.32 20.63 11.07
CA MET A 270 -11.60 20.32 12.47
C MET A 270 -13.01 20.74 12.90
N GLY A 271 -13.55 21.85 12.34
CA GLY A 271 -14.89 22.34 12.67
C GLY A 271 -15.96 21.34 12.25
N SER A 272 -15.97 20.92 10.97
CA SER A 272 -16.92 19.93 10.44
C SER A 272 -16.82 18.60 11.18
N TRP A 273 -15.60 18.19 11.55
CA TRP A 273 -15.39 16.97 12.35
C TRP A 273 -16.00 17.08 13.76
N LEU A 274 -15.88 18.24 14.43
CA LEU A 274 -16.49 18.48 15.74
C LEU A 274 -18.02 18.56 15.67
N GLU A 275 -18.56 19.15 14.59
CA GLU A 275 -20.01 19.23 14.33
C GLU A 275 -20.63 17.86 14.11
N ALA A 276 -19.92 16.93 13.46
CA ALA A 276 -20.36 15.53 13.32
C ALA A 276 -20.50 14.80 14.66
N GLY A 277 -19.78 15.28 15.69
CA GLY A 277 -19.89 14.84 17.07
C GLY A 277 -19.18 13.54 17.42
N TRP A 278 -19.02 13.32 18.72
CA TRP A 278 -18.28 12.16 19.25
C TRP A 278 -18.92 10.81 18.91
N GLY A 279 -20.24 10.76 18.67
CA GLY A 279 -20.95 9.57 18.26
C GLY A 279 -20.48 9.06 16.89
N ALA A 280 -20.39 9.94 15.90
CA ALA A 280 -19.88 9.63 14.57
C ALA A 280 -18.40 9.21 14.64
N ALA A 281 -17.59 9.97 15.37
CA ALA A 281 -16.18 9.66 15.56
C ALA A 281 -15.96 8.27 16.19
N LEU A 282 -16.74 7.88 17.18
CA LEU A 282 -16.66 6.56 17.82
C LEU A 282 -17.12 5.44 16.86
N LYS A 283 -18.23 5.65 16.14
CA LYS A 283 -18.76 4.69 15.16
C LYS A 283 -17.71 4.33 14.10
N VAL A 284 -17.06 5.34 13.53
CA VAL A 284 -16.00 5.15 12.52
C VAL A 284 -14.81 4.38 13.09
N ARG A 285 -14.37 4.69 14.31
CA ARG A 285 -13.25 3.99 14.97
C ARG A 285 -13.57 2.52 15.31
N LEU A 286 -14.78 2.23 15.75
CA LEU A 286 -15.23 0.85 16.01
C LEU A 286 -15.33 0.05 14.69
N TRP A 287 -15.83 0.66 13.64
CA TRP A 287 -15.83 0.07 12.30
C TRP A 287 -14.40 -0.19 11.83
N ALA A 288 -13.50 0.79 11.96
CA ALA A 288 -12.08 0.64 11.60
C ALA A 288 -11.38 -0.46 12.41
N LEU A 289 -11.64 -0.55 13.72
CA LEU A 289 -11.12 -1.63 14.56
C LEU A 289 -11.54 -2.99 14.02
N ARG A 290 -12.84 -3.15 13.71
CA ARG A 290 -13.36 -4.40 13.12
C ARG A 290 -12.65 -4.74 11.82
N MET A 291 -12.53 -3.78 10.89
CA MET A 291 -11.90 -4.00 9.59
C MET A 291 -10.41 -4.32 9.72
N ASN A 292 -9.69 -3.60 10.59
CA ASN A 292 -8.26 -3.83 10.81
C ASN A 292 -8.00 -5.18 11.49
N VAL A 293 -8.83 -5.61 12.44
CA VAL A 293 -8.73 -6.95 13.06
C VAL A 293 -9.03 -8.05 12.04
N MET A 294 -10.05 -7.87 11.19
CA MET A 294 -10.33 -8.80 10.09
C MET A 294 -9.15 -8.88 9.11
N ASN A 295 -8.55 -7.74 8.78
CA ASN A 295 -7.35 -7.67 7.93
C ASN A 295 -6.15 -8.38 8.58
N ALA A 296 -5.92 -8.16 9.87
CA ALA A 296 -4.87 -8.85 10.62
C ALA A 296 -5.02 -10.37 10.57
N PHE A 297 -6.25 -10.87 10.68
CA PHE A 297 -6.55 -12.30 10.64
C PHE A 297 -6.49 -12.85 9.20
N ALA A 298 -7.19 -12.23 8.26
CA ALA A 298 -7.39 -12.77 6.93
C ALA A 298 -6.20 -12.50 6.00
N ALA A 299 -5.73 -11.24 5.92
CA ALA A 299 -4.68 -10.87 4.99
C ALA A 299 -3.27 -11.09 5.59
N GLN A 300 -2.96 -10.46 6.73
CA GLN A 300 -1.64 -10.60 7.35
C GLN A 300 -1.42 -12.00 7.93
N GLY A 301 -2.45 -12.60 8.55
CA GLY A 301 -2.42 -13.93 9.11
C GLY A 301 -2.70 -15.07 8.14
N GLY A 302 -3.00 -14.76 6.85
CA GLY A 302 -3.33 -15.76 5.83
C GLY A 302 -4.38 -16.77 6.32
N ILE A 303 -5.34 -16.32 7.14
CA ILE A 303 -6.39 -17.08 7.83
C ILE A 303 -5.81 -18.18 8.73
N LEU A 304 -5.18 -19.19 8.15
CA LEU A 304 -4.67 -20.38 8.85
C LEU A 304 -3.32 -20.19 9.52
N LEU A 305 -2.51 -19.22 9.09
CA LEU A 305 -1.20 -18.97 9.68
C LEU A 305 -1.30 -18.21 11.00
N PHE A 306 -2.39 -17.46 11.23
CA PHE A 306 -2.56 -16.57 12.38
C PHE A 306 -2.30 -17.25 13.75
N PRO A 307 -2.91 -18.39 14.09
CA PRO A 307 -2.64 -19.05 15.37
C PRO A 307 -1.18 -19.52 15.51
N PHE A 308 -0.54 -19.93 14.41
CA PHE A 308 0.86 -20.36 14.43
C PHE A 308 1.80 -19.15 14.54
N ILE A 309 1.48 -18.02 13.92
CA ILE A 309 2.20 -16.76 14.11
C ILE A 309 2.17 -16.36 15.57
N LEU A 310 1.01 -16.39 16.23
CA LEU A 310 0.88 -16.08 17.66
C LEU A 310 1.68 -17.04 18.53
N ALA A 311 1.64 -18.35 18.24
CA ALA A 311 2.42 -19.35 18.99
C ALA A 311 3.93 -19.16 18.80
N GLY A 312 4.39 -18.84 17.58
CA GLY A 312 5.78 -18.52 17.28
C GLY A 312 6.24 -17.23 17.95
N TYR A 313 5.40 -16.19 17.89
CA TYR A 313 5.63 -14.91 18.58
C TYR A 313 5.80 -15.11 20.10
N TRP A 314 4.89 -15.84 20.72
CA TRP A 314 4.97 -16.12 22.15
C TRP A 314 6.25 -16.84 22.55
N GLN A 315 6.74 -17.74 21.68
CA GLN A 315 8.01 -18.44 21.90
C GLN A 315 9.21 -17.49 21.85
N LEU A 316 9.17 -16.49 20.95
CA LEU A 316 10.25 -15.53 20.73
C LEU A 316 10.00 -14.15 21.36
N ARG A 317 9.03 -14.01 22.25
CA ARG A 317 8.64 -12.70 22.82
C ARG A 317 9.78 -11.92 23.51
N HIS A 318 10.87 -12.59 23.85
CA HIS A 318 12.08 -11.99 24.42
C HIS A 318 13.16 -11.68 23.38
N ASP A 319 13.03 -12.16 22.13
CA ASP A 319 13.92 -11.75 21.03
C ASP A 319 13.61 -10.30 20.65
N ILE A 320 14.65 -9.50 20.48
CA ILE A 320 14.53 -8.06 20.16
C ILE A 320 13.71 -7.80 18.87
N ARG A 321 13.77 -8.71 17.89
CA ARG A 321 13.01 -8.62 16.64
C ARG A 321 11.52 -8.88 16.86
N ALA A 322 11.17 -9.84 17.72
CA ALA A 322 9.79 -10.11 18.08
C ALA A 322 9.19 -8.93 18.86
N ARG A 323 9.96 -8.34 19.79
CA ARG A 323 9.52 -7.11 20.47
C ARG A 323 9.31 -5.96 19.51
N LEU A 324 10.25 -5.75 18.57
CA LEU A 324 10.13 -4.72 17.53
C LEU A 324 8.88 -4.96 16.66
N ALA A 325 8.68 -6.19 16.18
CA ALA A 325 7.53 -6.56 15.35
C ALA A 325 6.19 -6.40 16.08
N GLY A 326 6.10 -6.92 17.31
CA GLY A 326 4.88 -6.83 18.12
C GLY A 326 4.52 -5.39 18.49
N THR A 327 5.52 -4.59 18.90
CA THR A 327 5.33 -3.17 19.21
C THR A 327 4.95 -2.40 17.95
N GLY A 328 5.63 -2.65 16.81
CA GLY A 328 5.32 -2.02 15.54
C GLY A 328 3.90 -2.34 15.07
N TRP A 329 3.50 -3.63 15.14
CA TRP A 329 2.16 -4.05 14.78
C TRP A 329 1.09 -3.39 15.67
N LEU A 330 1.33 -3.31 16.99
CA LEU A 330 0.40 -2.68 17.92
C LEU A 330 0.27 -1.16 17.66
N ILE A 331 1.40 -0.48 17.43
CA ILE A 331 1.40 0.96 17.08
C ILE A 331 0.64 1.18 15.77
N LEU A 332 0.89 0.36 14.74
CA LEU A 332 0.16 0.43 13.47
C LEU A 332 -1.34 0.22 13.68
N LEU A 333 -1.76 -0.80 14.45
CA LEU A 333 -3.16 -1.04 14.76
C LEU A 333 -3.81 0.17 15.45
N VAL A 334 -3.13 0.74 16.45
CA VAL A 334 -3.62 1.90 17.20
C VAL A 334 -3.73 3.13 16.30
N VAL A 335 -2.69 3.45 15.55
CA VAL A 335 -2.65 4.63 14.66
C VAL A 335 -3.70 4.50 13.54
N MET A 336 -3.76 3.33 12.87
CA MET A 336 -4.70 3.08 11.77
C MET A 336 -6.16 2.88 12.24
N THR A 337 -6.40 2.75 13.55
CA THR A 337 -7.75 2.63 14.11
C THR A 337 -8.22 3.94 14.74
N LEU A 338 -7.34 4.64 15.47
CA LEU A 338 -7.73 5.80 16.27
C LEU A 338 -7.41 7.13 15.60
N VAL A 339 -6.27 7.22 14.88
CA VAL A 339 -5.82 8.47 14.27
C VAL A 339 -6.31 8.57 12.82
N PHE A 340 -6.12 7.50 12.02
CA PHE A 340 -6.50 7.44 10.60
C PHE A 340 -7.51 6.30 10.34
N PRO A 341 -8.69 6.31 10.98
CA PRO A 341 -9.60 5.15 10.95
C PRO A 341 -10.07 4.80 9.54
N LEU A 342 -10.41 5.78 8.72
CA LEU A 342 -10.92 5.58 7.36
C LEU A 342 -9.83 5.06 6.42
N ALA A 343 -8.69 5.74 6.38
CA ALA A 343 -7.54 5.31 5.57
C ALA A 343 -7.03 3.93 6.03
N GLY A 344 -6.96 3.68 7.34
CA GLY A 344 -6.54 2.40 7.91
C GLY A 344 -7.43 1.24 7.47
N ALA A 345 -8.74 1.38 7.61
CA ALA A 345 -9.71 0.34 7.29
C ALA A 345 -9.86 0.08 5.77
N ARG A 346 -9.60 1.09 4.94
CA ARG A 346 -9.69 1.03 3.48
C ARG A 346 -8.39 0.58 2.79
N GLY A 347 -7.44 0.02 3.53
CA GLY A 347 -6.22 -0.55 2.96
C GLY A 347 -4.94 -0.13 3.67
N GLY A 348 -4.91 1.02 4.37
CA GLY A 348 -3.70 1.54 5.02
C GLY A 348 -3.07 0.55 5.99
N PHE A 349 -3.86 -0.17 6.79
CA PHE A 349 -3.36 -1.20 7.71
C PHE A 349 -2.84 -2.45 6.96
N PHE A 350 -3.42 -2.79 5.81
CA PHE A 350 -2.95 -3.88 4.96
C PHE A 350 -1.60 -3.53 4.32
N HIS A 351 -1.45 -2.34 3.73
CA HIS A 351 -0.21 -1.85 3.17
C HIS A 351 0.91 -1.75 4.23
N ALA A 352 0.64 -1.09 5.35
CA ALA A 352 1.61 -0.91 6.42
C ALA A 352 2.05 -2.24 7.06
N GLY A 353 1.14 -3.19 7.17
CA GLY A 353 1.39 -4.54 7.67
C GLY A 353 2.31 -5.37 6.78
N ALA A 354 2.44 -5.04 5.50
CA ALA A 354 3.33 -5.72 4.57
C ALA A 354 4.80 -5.75 5.06
N ALA A 355 5.26 -4.68 5.71
CA ALA A 355 6.62 -4.62 6.26
C ALA A 355 6.92 -5.70 7.33
N LEU A 356 5.89 -6.18 8.01
CA LEU A 356 6.01 -7.20 9.06
C LEU A 356 5.91 -8.62 8.48
N GLN A 357 5.45 -8.76 7.24
CA GLN A 357 5.06 -10.05 6.68
C GLN A 357 6.20 -11.06 6.58
N PRO A 358 7.44 -10.71 6.18
CA PRO A 358 8.54 -11.67 6.19
C PRO A 358 8.83 -12.24 7.59
N PHE A 359 8.61 -11.44 8.64
CA PHE A 359 8.77 -11.90 10.01
C PHE A 359 7.62 -12.82 10.44
N TRP A 360 6.38 -12.51 10.07
CA TRP A 360 5.23 -13.37 10.34
C TRP A 360 5.36 -14.74 9.66
N TRP A 361 5.78 -14.76 8.40
CA TRP A 361 6.06 -16.03 7.71
C TRP A 361 7.22 -16.81 8.33
N ALA A 362 8.20 -16.13 8.91
CA ALA A 362 9.28 -16.80 9.65
C ALA A 362 8.80 -17.42 10.96
N LEU A 363 7.78 -16.83 11.62
CA LEU A 363 7.23 -17.32 12.88
C LEU A 363 6.22 -18.47 12.72
N ALA A 364 5.44 -18.50 11.65
CA ALA A 364 4.36 -19.47 11.48
C ALA A 364 4.85 -20.93 11.53
N PRO A 365 5.90 -21.34 10.78
CA PRO A 365 6.45 -22.69 10.88
C PRO A 365 7.00 -23.05 12.27
N LEU A 366 7.58 -22.06 12.96
CA LEU A 366 8.09 -22.25 14.33
C LEU A 366 6.96 -22.53 15.31
N GLY A 367 5.88 -21.75 15.24
CA GLY A 367 4.70 -21.92 16.08
C GLY A 367 3.98 -23.26 15.83
N LEU A 368 3.81 -23.64 14.56
CA LEU A 368 3.27 -24.95 14.19
C LEU A 368 4.13 -26.09 14.76
N ASN A 369 5.46 -26.01 14.61
CA ASN A 369 6.35 -27.02 15.15
C ASN A 369 6.20 -27.15 16.68
N ARG A 370 6.08 -26.03 17.40
CA ARG A 370 5.84 -26.05 18.86
C ARG A 370 4.53 -26.76 19.23
N LEU A 371 3.47 -26.50 18.45
CA LEU A 371 2.19 -27.19 18.68
C LEU A 371 2.33 -28.70 18.47
N VAL A 372 2.94 -29.12 17.37
CA VAL A 372 3.20 -30.53 17.04
C VAL A 372 4.03 -31.19 18.14
N ASP A 373 5.12 -30.57 18.60
CA ASP A 373 5.97 -31.07 19.69
C ASP A 373 5.18 -31.20 20.99
N THR A 374 4.24 -30.29 21.27
CA THR A 374 3.39 -30.36 22.46
C THR A 374 2.41 -31.52 22.38
N LEU A 375 1.78 -31.76 21.23
CA LEU A 375 0.87 -32.88 20.99
C LEU A 375 1.60 -34.23 21.03
N TYR A 376 2.83 -34.28 20.53
CA TYR A 376 3.69 -35.46 20.61
C TYR A 376 4.02 -35.79 22.06
N ARG A 377 4.45 -34.81 22.86
CA ARG A 377 4.75 -34.98 24.29
C ARG A 377 3.54 -35.45 25.14
N ARG A 378 2.33 -35.13 24.68
CA ARG A 378 1.06 -35.56 25.31
C ARG A 378 0.55 -36.90 24.78
N ASN A 379 1.34 -37.64 23.99
CA ASN A 379 0.98 -38.89 23.32
C ASN A 379 -0.31 -38.82 22.46
N ILE A 380 -0.67 -37.61 21.97
CA ILE A 380 -1.80 -37.41 21.05
C ILE A 380 -1.35 -37.72 19.64
N LEU A 381 -0.09 -37.39 19.29
CA LEU A 381 0.55 -37.75 18.04
C LEU A 381 1.65 -38.75 18.30
N THR A 382 1.66 -39.82 17.48
CA THR A 382 2.62 -40.93 17.63
C THR A 382 3.63 -41.03 16.50
N ALA A 383 3.43 -40.24 15.41
CA ALA A 383 4.28 -40.31 14.22
C ALA A 383 5.57 -39.48 14.40
N GLU A 384 6.72 -40.12 14.23
CA GLU A 384 8.06 -39.52 14.36
C GLU A 384 8.31 -38.39 13.37
N HIS A 385 7.61 -38.38 12.19
CA HIS A 385 7.71 -37.38 11.14
C HIS A 385 6.54 -36.36 11.10
N ALA A 386 5.67 -36.34 12.12
CA ALA A 386 4.50 -35.47 12.16
C ALA A 386 4.84 -34.00 11.87
N GLY A 387 5.95 -33.48 12.42
CA GLY A 387 6.40 -32.12 12.19
C GLY A 387 6.63 -31.82 10.70
N THR A 388 7.29 -32.70 9.97
CA THR A 388 7.55 -32.52 8.53
C THR A 388 6.26 -32.59 7.70
N VAL A 389 5.36 -33.52 8.04
CA VAL A 389 4.06 -33.67 7.36
C VAL A 389 3.20 -32.42 7.56
N PHE A 390 3.10 -31.89 8.77
CA PHE A 390 2.32 -30.68 9.07
C PHE A 390 2.93 -29.42 8.44
N GLN A 391 4.27 -29.33 8.34
CA GLN A 391 4.93 -28.25 7.60
C GLN A 391 4.61 -28.33 6.09
N GLY A 392 4.63 -29.52 5.50
CA GLY A 392 4.23 -29.74 4.11
C GLY A 392 2.76 -29.38 3.89
N LEU A 393 1.86 -29.78 4.79
CA LEU A 393 0.43 -29.46 4.73
C LEU A 393 0.20 -27.94 4.80
N LEU A 394 0.95 -27.22 5.64
CA LEU A 394 0.86 -25.77 5.76
C LEU A 394 1.17 -25.09 4.40
N VAL A 395 2.21 -25.56 3.70
CA VAL A 395 2.56 -25.05 2.36
C VAL A 395 1.45 -25.38 1.35
N VAL A 396 0.95 -26.62 1.33
CA VAL A 396 -0.14 -27.02 0.41
C VAL A 396 -1.38 -26.17 0.61
N ILE A 397 -1.78 -25.93 1.85
CA ILE A 397 -2.93 -25.06 2.15
C ILE A 397 -2.66 -23.61 1.71
N SER A 398 -1.45 -23.10 1.90
CA SER A 398 -1.10 -21.76 1.41
C SER A 398 -1.15 -21.68 -0.12
N ILE A 399 -0.74 -22.72 -0.84
CA ILE A 399 -0.90 -22.81 -2.29
C ILE A 399 -2.37 -22.77 -2.69
N LEU A 400 -3.21 -23.60 -2.06
CA LEU A 400 -4.64 -23.66 -2.37
C LEU A 400 -5.34 -22.30 -2.10
N LEU A 401 -5.05 -21.68 -0.96
CA LEU A 401 -5.58 -20.34 -0.65
C LEU A 401 -5.09 -19.29 -1.64
N THR A 402 -3.81 -19.37 -2.06
CA THR A 402 -3.27 -18.47 -3.09
C THR A 402 -4.01 -18.63 -4.42
N VAL A 403 -4.28 -19.86 -4.85
CA VAL A 403 -5.06 -20.12 -6.08
C VAL A 403 -6.47 -19.52 -5.96
N VAL A 404 -7.14 -19.69 -4.83
CA VAL A 404 -8.47 -19.09 -4.57
C VAL A 404 -8.40 -17.57 -4.65
N ILE A 405 -7.40 -16.94 -4.04
CA ILE A 405 -7.26 -15.47 -4.09
C ILE A 405 -6.98 -14.99 -5.52
N VAL A 406 -6.12 -15.67 -6.27
CA VAL A 406 -5.87 -15.37 -7.69
C VAL A 406 -7.16 -15.47 -8.50
N GLN A 407 -7.94 -16.53 -8.30
CA GLN A 407 -9.23 -16.71 -8.98
C GLN A 407 -10.18 -15.55 -8.69
N VAL A 408 -10.32 -15.15 -7.42
CA VAL A 408 -11.32 -14.15 -6.97
C VAL A 408 -10.85 -12.71 -7.22
N ARG A 409 -9.54 -12.46 -7.30
CA ARG A 409 -8.99 -11.09 -7.38
C ARG A 409 -8.46 -10.73 -8.77
N ILE A 410 -8.08 -11.71 -9.58
CA ILE A 410 -7.45 -11.45 -10.88
C ILE A 410 -8.31 -11.99 -12.01
N LEU A 411 -8.86 -13.22 -11.90
CA LEU A 411 -9.56 -13.87 -13.01
C LEU A 411 -11.06 -13.55 -13.04
N GLN A 412 -11.69 -13.29 -11.89
CA GLN A 412 -13.12 -12.98 -11.79
C GLN A 412 -13.35 -11.92 -10.71
N PRO A 413 -13.79 -10.69 -11.05
CA PRO A 413 -14.36 -10.20 -12.33
C PRO A 413 -13.30 -9.82 -13.39
N GLY A 414 -12.02 -9.85 -13.12
CA GLY A 414 -10.90 -9.34 -13.89
C GLY A 414 -10.02 -8.48 -13.00
N TRP A 415 -8.78 -8.18 -13.46
CA TRP A 415 -7.85 -7.37 -12.68
C TRP A 415 -8.18 -5.88 -12.74
N GLN A 416 -8.65 -5.41 -13.91
CA GLN A 416 -9.10 -4.04 -14.15
C GLN A 416 -10.39 -4.06 -14.98
N PRO A 417 -11.54 -4.29 -14.33
CA PRO A 417 -12.81 -4.47 -15.04
C PRO A 417 -13.30 -3.19 -15.74
N GLU A 418 -12.79 -2.02 -15.36
CA GLU A 418 -13.18 -0.74 -15.95
C GLU A 418 -12.41 -0.39 -17.24
N GLU A 419 -11.43 -1.21 -17.68
CA GLU A 419 -10.57 -0.91 -18.84
C GLU A 419 -11.39 -0.78 -20.13
N GLU A 420 -12.23 -1.76 -20.43
CA GLU A 420 -13.06 -1.79 -21.64
C GLU A 420 -14.02 -0.60 -21.65
N LEU A 421 -14.68 -0.34 -20.54
CA LEU A 421 -15.57 0.82 -20.38
C LEU A 421 -14.84 2.13 -20.68
N TYR A 422 -13.64 2.33 -20.16
CA TYR A 422 -12.89 3.58 -20.39
C TYR A 422 -12.47 3.75 -21.85
N ILE A 423 -12.10 2.67 -22.53
CA ILE A 423 -11.81 2.67 -23.97
C ILE A 423 -13.04 3.10 -24.78
N GLU A 424 -14.19 2.48 -24.50
CA GLU A 424 -15.45 2.76 -25.21
C GLU A 424 -15.97 4.17 -24.94
N VAL A 425 -15.89 4.63 -23.69
CA VAL A 425 -16.27 6.01 -23.31
C VAL A 425 -15.38 7.02 -24.04
N GLU A 426 -14.06 6.82 -24.08
CA GLU A 426 -13.17 7.74 -24.79
C GLU A 426 -13.47 7.74 -26.30
N GLN A 427 -13.72 6.59 -26.92
CA GLN A 427 -14.12 6.52 -28.33
C GLN A 427 -15.42 7.28 -28.58
N PHE A 428 -16.44 7.10 -27.73
CA PHE A 428 -17.69 7.83 -27.81
C PHE A 428 -17.51 9.34 -27.72
N LEU A 429 -16.66 9.83 -26.78
CA LEU A 429 -16.37 11.25 -26.65
C LEU A 429 -15.66 11.80 -27.89
N VAL A 430 -14.65 11.10 -28.41
CA VAL A 430 -13.90 11.51 -29.61
C VAL A 430 -14.80 11.52 -30.86
N GLU A 431 -15.66 10.52 -31.04
CA GLU A 431 -16.65 10.48 -32.12
C GLU A 431 -17.68 11.63 -31.99
N GLY A 432 -18.01 12.03 -30.77
CA GLY A 432 -18.83 13.19 -30.44
C GLY A 432 -18.14 14.55 -30.67
N GLY A 433 -16.85 14.55 -31.04
CA GLY A 433 -16.08 15.75 -31.32
C GLY A 433 -15.23 16.29 -30.18
N ALA A 434 -15.07 15.51 -29.08
CA ALA A 434 -14.23 15.89 -27.95
C ALA A 434 -12.76 16.05 -28.36
N THR A 435 -12.15 17.16 -27.96
CA THR A 435 -10.72 17.42 -28.18
C THR A 435 -9.86 16.83 -27.07
N PRO A 436 -8.59 16.51 -27.32
CA PRO A 436 -7.70 15.92 -26.30
C PRO A 436 -7.47 16.80 -25.06
N ASP A 437 -7.65 18.12 -25.18
CA ASP A 437 -7.41 19.08 -24.09
C ASP A 437 -8.61 19.23 -23.14
N GLU A 438 -9.77 18.69 -23.50
CA GLU A 438 -10.97 18.74 -22.67
C GLU A 438 -10.88 17.74 -21.52
N ILE A 439 -11.22 18.21 -20.32
CA ILE A 439 -11.11 17.46 -19.09
C ILE A 439 -12.41 16.69 -18.83
N ALA A 440 -12.30 15.43 -18.42
CA ALA A 440 -13.44 14.62 -17.99
C ALA A 440 -13.42 14.39 -16.48
N ILE A 441 -14.61 14.40 -15.87
CA ILE A 441 -14.83 14.00 -14.46
C ILE A 441 -15.20 12.52 -14.48
N VAL A 442 -14.40 11.69 -13.78
CA VAL A 442 -14.53 10.23 -13.76
C VAL A 442 -14.29 9.70 -12.36
N ARG A 443 -14.54 8.40 -12.13
CA ARG A 443 -14.33 7.79 -10.82
C ARG A 443 -12.86 7.42 -10.55
N ASN A 444 -12.14 6.87 -11.54
CA ASN A 444 -10.72 6.55 -11.45
C ASN A 444 -9.91 7.38 -12.46
N PRO A 445 -9.50 8.61 -12.10
CA PRO A 445 -8.81 9.52 -13.03
C PRO A 445 -7.49 8.96 -13.56
N ALA A 446 -6.71 8.29 -12.72
CA ALA A 446 -5.43 7.72 -13.12
C ALA A 446 -5.62 6.56 -14.11
N GLY A 447 -6.60 5.68 -13.86
CA GLY A 447 -6.93 4.56 -14.73
C GLY A 447 -7.47 5.04 -16.09
N TYR A 448 -8.34 6.03 -16.09
CA TYR A 448 -8.83 6.64 -17.34
C TYR A 448 -7.71 7.28 -18.15
N TYR A 449 -6.80 8.03 -17.49
CA TYR A 449 -5.64 8.63 -18.15
C TYR A 449 -4.72 7.58 -18.81
N ILE A 450 -4.51 6.43 -18.16
CA ILE A 450 -3.67 5.35 -18.72
C ILE A 450 -4.20 4.86 -20.06
N VAL A 451 -5.51 4.77 -20.18
CA VAL A 451 -6.18 4.23 -21.38
C VAL A 451 -6.34 5.28 -22.47
N SER A 452 -6.70 6.51 -22.10
CA SER A 452 -7.11 7.56 -23.05
C SER A 452 -6.03 8.62 -23.32
N GLY A 453 -5.14 8.87 -22.36
CA GLY A 453 -4.24 10.03 -22.37
C GLY A 453 -4.93 11.37 -22.05
N ARG A 454 -6.26 11.38 -21.84
CA ARG A 454 -7.04 12.58 -21.49
C ARG A 454 -6.84 12.95 -20.03
N SER A 455 -6.64 14.24 -19.76
CA SER A 455 -6.64 14.77 -18.40
C SER A 455 -8.01 14.59 -17.74
N THR A 456 -8.01 14.13 -16.49
CA THR A 456 -9.24 13.78 -15.76
C THR A 456 -9.18 14.21 -14.30
N ILE A 457 -10.35 14.39 -13.70
CA ILE A 457 -10.49 14.72 -12.29
C ILE A 457 -11.53 13.81 -11.63
N VAL A 458 -11.37 13.54 -10.34
CA VAL A 458 -12.23 12.61 -9.63
C VAL A 458 -13.63 13.22 -9.38
N MET A 459 -14.66 12.40 -9.50
CA MET A 459 -16.03 12.75 -9.10
C MET A 459 -16.09 13.01 -7.59
N PRO A 460 -16.49 14.24 -7.15
CA PRO A 460 -16.66 14.56 -5.72
C PRO A 460 -18.01 14.06 -5.20
N PRO A 461 -18.21 13.91 -3.88
CA PRO A 461 -19.55 13.89 -3.29
C PRO A 461 -20.22 15.27 -3.38
N GLY A 462 -21.56 15.34 -3.25
CA GLY A 462 -22.30 16.61 -3.18
C GLY A 462 -23.25 16.87 -4.36
N GLY A 463 -23.38 15.92 -5.28
CA GLY A 463 -24.39 15.95 -6.34
C GLY A 463 -24.08 16.86 -7.53
N PRO A 464 -25.05 17.05 -8.46
CA PRO A 464 -24.84 17.76 -9.73
C PRO A 464 -24.31 19.18 -9.59
N ASP A 465 -24.74 19.94 -8.59
CA ASP A 465 -24.28 21.33 -8.38
C ASP A 465 -22.77 21.37 -8.06
N THR A 466 -22.26 20.36 -7.35
CA THR A 466 -20.83 20.24 -7.06
C THR A 466 -20.03 19.91 -8.34
N ILE A 467 -20.61 19.10 -9.23
CA ILE A 467 -20.01 18.85 -10.57
C ILE A 467 -19.88 20.14 -11.36
N LEU A 468 -20.94 20.99 -11.40
CA LEU A 468 -20.90 22.27 -12.10
C LEU A 468 -19.88 23.25 -11.51
N ALA A 469 -19.81 23.32 -10.18
CA ALA A 469 -18.81 24.14 -9.49
C ALA A 469 -17.37 23.65 -9.78
N LEU A 470 -17.17 22.33 -9.79
CA LEU A 470 -15.91 21.69 -10.12
C LEU A 470 -15.51 21.96 -11.58
N ALA A 471 -16.46 21.80 -12.51
CA ALA A 471 -16.26 22.07 -13.91
C ALA A 471 -15.88 23.54 -14.18
N THR A 472 -16.54 24.47 -13.50
CA THR A 472 -16.20 25.91 -13.56
C THR A 472 -14.75 26.16 -13.11
N ARG A 473 -14.30 25.52 -12.04
CA ARG A 473 -12.94 25.71 -11.50
C ARG A 473 -11.86 25.11 -12.39
N TYR A 474 -12.07 23.91 -12.91
CA TYR A 474 -11.05 23.15 -13.64
C TYR A 474 -11.28 23.10 -15.15
N ASN A 475 -12.30 23.80 -15.65
CA ASN A 475 -12.70 23.81 -17.06
C ASN A 475 -12.98 22.39 -17.61
N ALA A 476 -13.70 21.57 -16.81
CA ALA A 476 -14.08 20.23 -17.23
C ALA A 476 -15.31 20.28 -18.15
N SER A 477 -15.26 19.52 -19.25
CA SER A 477 -16.26 19.50 -20.31
C SER A 477 -17.20 18.30 -20.23
N TYR A 478 -16.74 17.19 -19.64
CA TYR A 478 -17.49 15.95 -19.61
C TYR A 478 -17.58 15.36 -18.20
N PHE A 479 -18.71 14.69 -17.94
CA PHE A 479 -18.91 13.92 -16.72
C PHE A 479 -19.34 12.49 -17.07
N VAL A 480 -18.63 11.50 -16.55
CA VAL A 480 -18.93 10.07 -16.71
C VAL A 480 -19.40 9.53 -15.37
N LEU A 481 -20.67 9.21 -15.28
CA LEU A 481 -21.28 8.61 -14.07
C LEU A 481 -21.30 7.08 -14.22
N GLU A 482 -20.32 6.44 -13.60
CA GLU A 482 -20.09 5.00 -13.67
C GLU A 482 -21.02 4.22 -12.71
N PRO A 483 -21.50 3.00 -13.05
CA PRO A 483 -22.44 2.22 -12.23
C PRO A 483 -21.84 1.74 -10.91
N GLY A 484 -20.54 1.58 -10.84
CA GLY A 484 -19.82 1.04 -9.70
C GLY A 484 -19.66 2.03 -8.54
N GLY A 485 -20.65 2.17 -7.66
CA GLY A 485 -20.55 3.00 -6.45
C GLY A 485 -21.13 4.40 -6.62
N ILE A 486 -22.28 4.47 -7.28
CA ILE A 486 -23.10 5.69 -7.36
C ILE A 486 -23.43 6.17 -5.96
N LEU A 487 -23.05 7.41 -5.64
CA LEU A 487 -23.40 8.05 -4.39
C LEU A 487 -24.89 8.42 -4.38
N GLU A 488 -25.51 8.47 -3.20
CA GLU A 488 -26.95 8.74 -3.04
C GLU A 488 -27.36 10.04 -3.74
N GLU A 489 -26.49 11.06 -3.74
CA GLU A 489 -26.69 12.37 -4.34
C GLU A 489 -26.74 12.35 -5.89
N TYR A 490 -26.24 11.29 -6.53
CA TYR A 490 -26.26 11.11 -7.98
C TYR A 490 -27.29 10.07 -8.45
N GLN A 491 -28.03 9.44 -7.53
CA GLN A 491 -29.00 8.39 -7.86
C GLN A 491 -30.07 8.90 -8.82
N GLU A 492 -30.61 10.08 -8.55
CA GLU A 492 -31.66 10.68 -9.37
C GLU A 492 -31.15 11.00 -10.78
N LEU A 493 -29.94 11.56 -10.90
CA LEU A 493 -29.30 11.83 -12.19
C LEU A 493 -29.04 10.53 -12.97
N TYR A 494 -28.66 9.45 -12.28
CA TYR A 494 -28.44 8.15 -12.90
C TYR A 494 -29.72 7.51 -13.44
N GLU A 495 -30.86 7.69 -12.74
CA GLU A 495 -32.15 7.08 -13.09
C GLU A 495 -32.95 7.90 -14.09
N GLN A 496 -32.88 9.24 -14.04
CA GLN A 496 -33.80 10.14 -14.75
C GLN A 496 -33.14 10.97 -15.89
N PHE A 497 -31.84 10.88 -16.07
CA PHE A 497 -31.00 11.47 -17.14
C PHE A 497 -31.01 13.01 -17.28
N GLU A 498 -32.14 13.70 -17.17
CA GLU A 498 -32.32 15.12 -17.50
C GLU A 498 -32.68 16.01 -16.30
N VAL A 499 -32.11 15.72 -15.14
CA VAL A 499 -32.49 16.41 -13.88
C VAL A 499 -31.84 17.77 -13.69
N ASN A 500 -30.72 18.05 -14.38
CA ASN A 500 -29.96 19.28 -14.18
C ASN A 500 -29.68 19.99 -15.51
N PRO A 501 -30.12 21.26 -15.70
CA PRO A 501 -29.95 21.98 -16.96
C PRO A 501 -28.49 22.27 -17.32
N GLY A 502 -27.56 22.18 -16.39
CA GLY A 502 -26.12 22.31 -16.64
C GLY A 502 -25.43 21.00 -17.06
N LEU A 503 -26.16 19.88 -17.11
CA LEU A 503 -25.66 18.56 -17.51
C LEU A 503 -26.52 18.02 -18.65
N GLU A 504 -26.00 18.09 -19.88
CA GLU A 504 -26.65 17.55 -21.07
C GLU A 504 -26.30 16.06 -21.20
N TYR A 505 -27.30 15.19 -21.19
CA TYR A 505 -27.13 13.76 -21.40
C TYR A 505 -26.75 13.48 -22.85
N LEU A 506 -25.56 12.90 -23.07
CA LEU A 506 -25.05 12.55 -24.40
C LEU A 506 -25.34 11.11 -24.79
N GLY A 507 -25.39 10.18 -23.83
CA GLY A 507 -25.61 8.78 -24.10
C GLY A 507 -25.14 7.87 -22.98
N GLU A 508 -25.17 6.56 -23.27
CA GLU A 508 -24.84 5.48 -22.35
C GLU A 508 -23.88 4.52 -23.01
N ILE A 509 -22.83 4.14 -22.29
CA ILE A 509 -21.91 3.07 -22.68
C ILE A 509 -21.91 2.04 -21.57
N GLU A 510 -22.24 0.80 -21.90
CA GLU A 510 -22.60 -0.23 -20.92
C GLU A 510 -23.66 0.31 -19.95
N ASP A 511 -23.30 0.48 -18.67
CA ASP A 511 -24.18 1.09 -17.65
C ASP A 511 -23.67 2.48 -17.19
N ALA A 512 -22.66 3.07 -17.84
CA ALA A 512 -22.16 4.41 -17.52
C ALA A 512 -22.95 5.48 -18.29
N ARG A 513 -23.31 6.56 -17.60
CA ARG A 513 -24.02 7.72 -18.16
C ARG A 513 -23.00 8.80 -18.50
N ILE A 514 -23.05 9.35 -19.70
CA ILE A 514 -22.12 10.36 -20.20
C ILE A 514 -22.87 11.67 -20.39
N TYR A 515 -22.31 12.74 -19.81
CA TYR A 515 -22.87 14.09 -19.85
C TYR A 515 -21.84 15.09 -20.40
N ALA A 516 -22.31 16.03 -21.23
CA ALA A 516 -21.60 17.29 -21.45
C ALA A 516 -21.94 18.27 -20.32
N ILE A 517 -20.96 19.06 -19.91
CA ILE A 517 -21.13 20.02 -18.83
C ILE A 517 -21.22 21.44 -19.42
N HIS A 518 -22.29 22.13 -19.10
CA HIS A 518 -22.54 23.53 -19.45
C HIS A 518 -22.58 24.36 -18.17
N PRO A 519 -21.40 24.85 -17.67
CA PRO A 519 -21.41 25.72 -16.51
C PRO A 519 -22.27 26.96 -16.76
N ALA A 520 -23.04 27.38 -15.77
CA ALA A 520 -23.77 28.64 -15.88
C ALA A 520 -22.78 29.79 -16.06
N GLU A 521 -23.03 30.71 -17.04
CA GLU A 521 -22.22 31.90 -17.32
C GLU A 521 -22.09 32.81 -16.08
#